data_6ab67083ae1fdb15909ac41ebbb394c2
#
_entry.id   6ab67083ae1fdb15909ac41ebbb394c2
#
_cell.length_a   1.000
_cell.length_b   1.000
_cell.length_c   1.000
_cell.angle_alpha   90.00
_cell.angle_beta   90.00
_cell.angle_gamma   90.00
#
_symmetry.space_group_name_H-M   'P 1'
#
loop_
_entity.id
_entity.type
_entity.pdbx_description
1 polymer ?
#
loop_
_entity_poly.entity_id
_entity_poly.type
_entity_poly.pdbx_seq_one_letter_code
_entity_poly.pdbx_strand_id
1 'polypeptide(L)'
;MDNENDIAELLIRFKVSKEFGFLSRCNLDQLHEYYQPWVTICENMSDLIRDQNVGEAVRGLPELTTEWLATYEDWRLAHLLLTTITSGYIWSGGPQKAPSILPKNVAVPLMSVSRQLGVRPVVCHASACLANWNLIDPSKPFSPDNMQLNAFKFLESRGNHWFFVVTAQIEKDFAPCIYNIIRTMHSTNDNDLEIRKALISIKNCLEKAATTMKRLPEHLTPTEFYNELRPFLWGYNEGLLNGHGIVFEGMESEGPLKHSGASAAQSSTLQLIDAFLRVEHSGAERKFLIEQRDYMPREHRELILWVESHSPVGLSTEGRQDAVDSLYAFRSAHLKTVAYFILTATGRSSNNLGTGGTPFMQFLKNVRAKCVE
;
A
#
# COMPACT_ATOMS: atom_id res chain seq x y z
N MET A 1 -1.98 31.51 15.42
CA MET A 1 -2.58 30.41 16.22
C MET A 1 -3.70 29.72 15.47
N ASP A 2 -4.60 30.46 14.79
CA ASP A 2 -5.73 29.86 14.05
C ASP A 2 -5.31 28.90 12.92
N ASN A 3 -4.23 29.23 12.21
CA ASN A 3 -3.74 28.46 11.05
C ASN A 3 -3.12 27.09 11.41
N GLU A 4 -2.56 26.89 12.61
CA GLU A 4 -2.00 25.60 13.02
C GLU A 4 -3.07 24.63 13.50
N ASN A 5 -4.11 25.12 14.14
CA ASN A 5 -5.27 24.31 14.56
C ASN A 5 -6.04 23.79 13.34
N ASP A 6 -6.27 24.62 12.34
CA ASP A 6 -6.97 24.25 11.11
C ASP A 6 -6.19 23.17 10.32
N ILE A 7 -4.84 23.27 10.27
CA ILE A 7 -4.00 22.23 9.66
C ILE A 7 -4.10 20.92 10.44
N ALA A 8 -4.11 20.98 11.78
CA ALA A 8 -4.28 19.80 12.62
C ALA A 8 -5.63 19.11 12.36
N GLU A 9 -6.71 19.85 12.18
CA GLU A 9 -8.02 19.32 11.81
C GLU A 9 -8.01 18.63 10.43
N LEU A 10 -7.34 19.21 9.44
CA LEU A 10 -7.17 18.60 8.12
C LEU A 10 -6.37 17.29 8.19
N LEU A 11 -5.29 17.25 8.99
CA LEU A 11 -4.51 16.03 9.21
C LEU A 11 -5.38 14.93 9.82
N ILE A 12 -6.19 15.24 10.82
CA ILE A 12 -7.14 14.31 11.45
C ILE A 12 -8.20 13.85 10.45
N ARG A 13 -8.79 14.78 9.70
CA ARG A 13 -9.81 14.50 8.68
C ARG A 13 -9.31 13.51 7.63
N PHE A 14 -8.11 13.73 7.10
CA PHE A 14 -7.54 12.90 6.05
C PHE A 14 -6.74 11.72 6.56
N LYS A 15 -6.71 11.48 7.89
CA LYS A 15 -5.93 10.40 8.51
C LYS A 15 -4.46 10.43 8.12
N VAL A 16 -3.88 11.61 8.10
CA VAL A 16 -2.46 11.88 7.79
C VAL A 16 -1.73 12.32 9.05
N SER A 17 -0.54 11.79 9.26
CA SER A 17 0.36 12.23 10.33
C SER A 17 1.38 13.25 9.81
N LYS A 18 1.62 14.32 10.56
CA LYS A 18 2.73 15.25 10.27
C LYS A 18 4.08 14.53 10.25
N GLU A 19 4.26 13.58 11.15
CA GLU A 19 5.51 12.83 11.30
C GLU A 19 5.61 11.64 10.34
N PHE A 20 4.52 10.91 10.10
CA PHE A 20 4.53 9.63 9.40
C PHE A 20 3.81 9.64 8.04
N GLY A 21 3.26 10.78 7.60
CA GLY A 21 2.51 10.86 6.35
C GLY A 21 1.28 9.96 6.37
N PHE A 22 1.14 9.09 5.38
CA PHE A 22 0.05 8.12 5.27
C PHE A 22 0.26 6.82 6.06
N LEU A 23 1.42 6.63 6.70
CA LEU A 23 1.66 5.47 7.55
C LEU A 23 0.72 5.49 8.76
N SER A 24 0.06 4.37 9.03
CA SER A 24 -0.82 4.18 10.18
C SER A 24 -0.04 3.55 11.34
N ARG A 25 -0.12 4.16 12.51
CA ARG A 25 0.51 3.64 13.73
C ARG A 25 -0.36 2.56 14.35
N CYS A 26 -0.38 1.39 13.74
CA CYS A 26 -1.10 0.23 14.25
C CYS A 26 -0.23 -0.50 15.30
N ASN A 27 -0.83 -0.86 16.43
CA ASN A 27 -0.15 -1.63 17.48
C ASN A 27 -1.01 -2.84 17.86
N LEU A 28 -0.47 -4.04 17.68
CA LEU A 28 -1.15 -5.30 18.03
C LEU A 28 -1.52 -5.36 19.53
N ASP A 29 -0.67 -4.82 20.41
CA ASP A 29 -0.91 -4.82 21.87
C ASP A 29 -2.14 -3.97 22.28
N GLN A 30 -2.63 -3.09 21.40
CA GLN A 30 -3.80 -2.25 21.64
C GLN A 30 -5.08 -2.86 21.08
N LEU A 31 -4.98 -3.90 20.22
CA LEU A 31 -6.14 -4.56 19.68
C LEU A 31 -6.86 -5.37 20.77
N HIS A 32 -8.18 -5.28 20.83
CA HIS A 32 -8.97 -5.99 21.84
C HIS A 32 -8.70 -7.50 21.79
N GLU A 33 -8.55 -8.13 22.96
CA GLU A 33 -8.22 -9.56 23.11
C GLU A 33 -9.16 -10.51 22.37
N TYR A 34 -10.40 -10.09 22.11
CA TYR A 34 -11.37 -10.80 21.28
C TYR A 34 -10.82 -11.20 19.90
N TYR A 35 -9.87 -10.43 19.36
CA TYR A 35 -9.26 -10.67 18.05
C TYR A 35 -7.95 -11.48 18.12
N GLN A 36 -7.58 -11.98 19.30
CA GLN A 36 -6.37 -12.81 19.45
C GLN A 36 -6.32 -14.00 18.47
N PRO A 37 -7.43 -14.67 18.10
CA PRO A 37 -7.38 -15.73 17.09
C PRO A 37 -6.84 -15.29 15.73
N TRP A 38 -7.14 -14.05 15.27
CA TRP A 38 -6.55 -13.52 14.02
C TRP A 38 -5.06 -13.23 14.18
N VAL A 39 -4.67 -12.64 15.32
CA VAL A 39 -3.27 -12.34 15.63
C VAL A 39 -2.45 -13.63 15.64
N THR A 40 -2.93 -14.65 16.36
CA THR A 40 -2.25 -15.94 16.50
C THR A 40 -1.99 -16.62 15.16
N ILE A 41 -2.96 -16.61 14.23
CA ILE A 41 -2.73 -17.17 12.88
C ILE A 41 -1.70 -16.36 12.12
N CYS A 42 -1.74 -15.02 12.19
CA CYS A 42 -0.78 -14.18 11.49
C CYS A 42 0.64 -14.36 12.03
N GLU A 43 0.81 -14.49 13.34
CA GLU A 43 2.12 -14.72 13.99
C GLU A 43 2.73 -16.07 13.58
N ASN A 44 1.89 -17.10 13.42
CA ASN A 44 2.32 -18.44 13.06
C ASN A 44 2.22 -18.74 11.56
N MET A 45 1.96 -17.74 10.70
CA MET A 45 1.67 -17.96 9.29
C MET A 45 2.79 -18.67 8.55
N SER A 46 4.06 -18.33 8.78
CA SER A 46 5.21 -18.99 8.13
C SER A 46 5.31 -20.47 8.52
N ASP A 47 5.07 -20.81 9.79
CA ASP A 47 5.05 -22.19 10.27
C ASP A 47 3.88 -22.97 9.65
N LEU A 48 2.70 -22.37 9.64
CA LEU A 48 1.50 -22.98 9.03
C LEU A 48 1.69 -23.25 7.53
N ILE A 49 2.40 -22.36 6.81
CA ILE A 49 2.74 -22.57 5.39
C ILE A 49 3.72 -23.72 5.24
N ARG A 50 4.80 -23.74 6.02
CA ARG A 50 5.79 -24.82 5.99
C ARG A 50 5.15 -26.18 6.27
N ASP A 51 4.27 -26.24 7.25
CA ASP A 51 3.60 -27.46 7.70
C ASP A 51 2.37 -27.80 6.84
N GLN A 52 2.06 -27.00 5.80
CA GLN A 52 0.91 -27.14 4.89
C GLN A 52 -0.45 -27.16 5.62
N ASN A 53 -0.56 -26.47 6.75
CA ASN A 53 -1.72 -26.50 7.64
C ASN A 53 -2.57 -25.21 7.65
N VAL A 54 -2.28 -24.24 6.76
CA VAL A 54 -3.00 -22.95 6.70
C VAL A 54 -4.51 -23.18 6.50
N GLY A 55 -4.89 -24.12 5.62
CA GLY A 55 -6.28 -24.37 5.29
C GLY A 55 -7.10 -24.88 6.48
N GLU A 56 -6.55 -25.76 7.31
CA GLU A 56 -7.19 -26.28 8.52
C GLU A 56 -7.27 -25.21 9.60
N ALA A 57 -6.15 -24.52 9.86
CA ALA A 57 -6.09 -23.45 10.85
C ALA A 57 -7.09 -22.31 10.57
N VAL A 58 -7.23 -21.91 9.31
CA VAL A 58 -8.17 -20.85 8.91
C VAL A 58 -9.62 -21.31 9.06
N ARG A 59 -9.97 -22.55 8.65
CA ARG A 59 -11.33 -23.08 8.85
C ARG A 59 -11.68 -23.27 10.32
N GLY A 60 -10.69 -23.52 11.18
CA GLY A 60 -10.86 -23.65 12.62
C GLY A 60 -11.03 -22.33 13.38
N LEU A 61 -10.86 -21.17 12.74
CA LEU A 61 -11.08 -19.87 13.36
C LEU A 61 -12.54 -19.70 13.80
N PRO A 62 -12.80 -19.06 14.94
CA PRO A 62 -14.15 -18.66 15.31
C PRO A 62 -14.70 -17.58 14.35
N GLU A 63 -16.02 -17.52 14.21
CA GLU A 63 -16.68 -16.38 13.53
C GLU A 63 -16.64 -15.17 14.47
N LEU A 64 -15.74 -14.23 14.21
CA LEU A 64 -15.61 -13.00 15.00
C LEU A 64 -16.36 -11.84 14.33
N THR A 65 -17.04 -11.02 15.15
CA THR A 65 -17.69 -9.78 14.70
C THR A 65 -16.72 -8.60 14.77
N THR A 66 -17.13 -7.44 14.27
CA THR A 66 -16.31 -6.21 14.28
C THR A 66 -16.67 -5.26 15.43
N GLU A 67 -17.47 -5.70 16.40
CA GLU A 67 -18.06 -4.87 17.46
C GLU A 67 -17.03 -4.23 18.40
N TRP A 68 -15.86 -4.86 18.56
CA TRP A 68 -14.78 -4.39 19.44
C TRP A 68 -13.70 -3.61 18.70
N LEU A 69 -13.88 -3.27 17.43
CA LEU A 69 -13.01 -2.37 16.69
C LEU A 69 -13.44 -0.92 16.97
N ALA A 70 -12.75 -0.21 17.85
CA ALA A 70 -13.14 1.09 18.35
C ALA A 70 -12.49 2.26 17.60
N THR A 71 -11.22 2.13 17.20
CA THR A 71 -10.42 3.18 16.60
C THR A 71 -10.18 2.96 15.11
N TYR A 72 -9.79 3.99 14.39
CA TYR A 72 -9.37 3.87 12.99
C TYR A 72 -8.20 2.90 12.83
N GLU A 73 -7.26 2.92 13.77
CA GLU A 73 -6.10 2.04 13.82
C GLU A 73 -6.50 0.58 14.01
N ASP A 74 -7.54 0.30 14.83
CA ASP A 74 -8.07 -1.06 14.99
C ASP A 74 -8.66 -1.60 13.68
N TRP A 75 -9.43 -0.78 12.96
CA TRP A 75 -9.97 -1.15 11.65
C TRP A 75 -8.86 -1.39 10.62
N ARG A 76 -7.80 -0.55 10.61
CA ARG A 76 -6.65 -0.72 9.73
C ARG A 76 -5.88 -2.00 10.05
N LEU A 77 -5.70 -2.30 11.34
CA LEU A 77 -5.06 -3.53 11.81
C LEU A 77 -5.88 -4.78 11.50
N ALA A 78 -7.19 -4.74 11.73
CA ALA A 78 -8.10 -5.82 11.36
C ALA A 78 -8.06 -6.11 9.85
N HIS A 79 -8.03 -5.08 9.00
CA HIS A 79 -7.86 -5.27 7.55
C HIS A 79 -6.51 -5.92 7.22
N LEU A 80 -5.43 -5.50 7.86
CA LEU A 80 -4.11 -6.12 7.69
C LEU A 80 -4.13 -7.60 8.08
N LEU A 81 -4.65 -7.95 9.27
CA LEU A 81 -4.71 -9.32 9.77
C LEU A 81 -5.55 -10.21 8.83
N LEU A 82 -6.76 -9.77 8.51
CA LEU A 82 -7.69 -10.53 7.67
C LEU A 82 -7.18 -10.70 6.23
N THR A 83 -6.51 -9.70 5.66
CA THR A 83 -5.88 -9.84 4.33
C THR A 83 -4.64 -10.71 4.37
N THR A 84 -3.89 -10.74 5.48
CA THR A 84 -2.78 -11.68 5.69
C THR A 84 -3.31 -13.12 5.72
N ILE A 85 -4.35 -13.38 6.53
CA ILE A 85 -5.00 -14.69 6.62
C ILE A 85 -5.52 -15.13 5.26
N THR A 86 -6.19 -14.24 4.54
CA THR A 86 -6.74 -14.50 3.20
C THR A 86 -5.64 -14.83 2.20
N SER A 87 -4.55 -14.04 2.16
CA SER A 87 -3.41 -14.31 1.26
C SER A 87 -2.75 -15.64 1.57
N GLY A 88 -2.52 -15.96 2.84
CA GLY A 88 -1.99 -17.25 3.27
C GLY A 88 -2.89 -18.40 2.86
N TYR A 89 -4.21 -18.29 3.11
CA TYR A 89 -5.19 -19.29 2.77
C TYR A 89 -5.27 -19.59 1.27
N ILE A 90 -5.24 -18.55 0.44
CA ILE A 90 -5.38 -18.72 -1.01
C ILE A 90 -4.07 -19.20 -1.64
N TRP A 91 -2.91 -18.62 -1.25
CA TRP A 91 -1.70 -18.74 -2.04
C TRP A 91 -0.64 -19.69 -1.47
N SER A 92 -0.78 -20.18 -0.23
CA SER A 92 0.21 -21.08 0.40
C SER A 92 0.41 -22.39 -0.35
N GLY A 93 -0.62 -22.91 -1.02
CA GLY A 93 -0.54 -24.11 -1.85
C GLY A 93 -0.11 -23.87 -3.31
N GLY A 94 0.18 -22.61 -3.68
CA GLY A 94 0.43 -22.20 -5.06
C GLY A 94 -0.84 -22.04 -5.91
N PRO A 95 -0.73 -21.44 -7.11
CA PRO A 95 -1.88 -21.03 -7.92
C PRO A 95 -2.75 -22.19 -8.39
N GLN A 96 -2.20 -23.40 -8.61
CA GLN A 96 -2.96 -24.58 -9.04
C GLN A 96 -3.83 -25.19 -7.94
N LYS A 97 -3.50 -24.91 -6.68
CA LYS A 97 -4.24 -25.41 -5.51
C LYS A 97 -5.03 -24.33 -4.81
N ALA A 98 -5.09 -23.13 -5.39
CA ALA A 98 -5.79 -22.00 -4.80
C ALA A 98 -7.30 -22.29 -4.66
N PRO A 99 -7.90 -22.15 -3.46
CA PRO A 99 -9.32 -22.37 -3.24
C PRO A 99 -10.13 -21.28 -3.95
N SER A 100 -11.32 -21.66 -4.41
CA SER A 100 -12.29 -20.73 -5.04
C SER A 100 -13.27 -20.11 -4.04
N ILE A 101 -13.24 -20.55 -2.77
CA ILE A 101 -14.14 -20.10 -1.71
C ILE A 101 -13.28 -19.66 -0.50
N LEU A 102 -13.52 -18.45 0.00
CA LEU A 102 -12.98 -17.97 1.27
C LEU A 102 -13.97 -18.31 2.39
N PRO A 103 -13.56 -19.00 3.47
CA PRO A 103 -14.46 -19.40 4.56
C PRO A 103 -15.14 -18.19 5.23
N LYS A 104 -16.39 -18.39 5.67
CA LYS A 104 -17.28 -17.39 6.25
C LYS A 104 -16.64 -16.62 7.44
N ASN A 105 -15.91 -17.35 8.30
CA ASN A 105 -15.23 -16.79 9.47
C ASN A 105 -14.12 -15.78 9.15
N VAL A 106 -13.68 -15.71 7.89
CA VAL A 106 -12.76 -14.69 7.38
C VAL A 106 -13.46 -13.76 6.39
N ALA A 107 -14.30 -14.29 5.50
CA ALA A 107 -14.97 -13.55 4.44
C ALA A 107 -15.88 -12.43 4.98
N VAL A 108 -16.74 -12.75 5.96
CA VAL A 108 -17.71 -11.80 6.52
C VAL A 108 -17.02 -10.64 7.26
N PRO A 109 -16.12 -10.88 8.21
CA PRO A 109 -15.42 -9.78 8.87
C PRO A 109 -14.52 -8.99 7.92
N LEU A 110 -13.83 -9.62 6.95
CA LEU A 110 -13.05 -8.91 5.95
C LEU A 110 -13.90 -7.95 5.12
N MET A 111 -15.07 -8.39 4.68
CA MET A 111 -16.00 -7.54 3.94
C MET A 111 -16.49 -6.36 4.80
N SER A 112 -16.86 -6.62 6.06
CA SER A 112 -17.30 -5.59 7.00
C SER A 112 -16.22 -4.53 7.23
N VAL A 113 -15.00 -4.96 7.52
CA VAL A 113 -13.85 -4.06 7.74
C VAL A 113 -13.52 -3.27 6.47
N SER A 114 -13.54 -3.91 5.31
CA SER A 114 -13.27 -3.26 4.03
C SER A 114 -14.29 -2.17 3.69
N ARG A 115 -15.57 -2.42 3.93
CA ARG A 115 -16.66 -1.44 3.75
C ARG A 115 -16.50 -0.24 4.68
N GLN A 116 -16.14 -0.47 5.94
CA GLN A 116 -15.92 0.59 6.92
C GLN A 116 -14.78 1.52 6.49
N LEU A 117 -13.65 0.97 6.06
CA LEU A 117 -12.49 1.73 5.58
C LEU A 117 -12.68 2.29 4.16
N GLY A 118 -13.65 1.78 3.41
CA GLY A 118 -13.86 2.11 2.01
C GLY A 118 -12.77 1.54 1.09
N VAL A 119 -12.15 0.41 1.44
CA VAL A 119 -11.13 -0.29 0.64
C VAL A 119 -11.67 -1.60 0.08
N ARG A 120 -11.02 -2.15 -0.94
CA ARG A 120 -11.37 -3.47 -1.46
C ARG A 120 -10.97 -4.59 -0.48
N PRO A 121 -11.75 -5.69 -0.37
CA PRO A 121 -11.49 -6.81 0.55
C PRO A 121 -10.38 -7.73 0.02
N VAL A 122 -9.19 -7.20 -0.14
CA VAL A 122 -8.00 -7.87 -0.67
C VAL A 122 -6.75 -7.20 -0.14
N VAL A 123 -5.62 -7.90 -0.14
CA VAL A 123 -4.34 -7.30 0.17
C VAL A 123 -4.07 -6.10 -0.74
N CYS A 124 -3.69 -4.99 -0.13
CA CYS A 124 -3.41 -3.74 -0.84
C CYS A 124 -2.22 -3.02 -0.20
N HIS A 125 -1.71 -1.99 -0.86
CA HIS A 125 -0.61 -1.17 -0.32
C HIS A 125 -0.95 -0.58 1.06
N ALA A 126 -2.19 -0.16 1.25
CA ALA A 126 -2.63 0.40 2.51
C ALA A 126 -2.55 -0.59 3.69
N SER A 127 -2.82 -1.87 3.49
CA SER A 127 -2.67 -2.89 4.54
C SER A 127 -1.22 -3.38 4.64
N ALA A 128 -0.65 -3.92 3.57
CA ALA A 128 0.63 -4.61 3.60
C ALA A 128 1.85 -3.68 3.85
N CYS A 129 1.73 -2.38 3.52
CA CYS A 129 2.83 -1.42 3.66
C CYS A 129 2.51 -0.33 4.70
N LEU A 130 1.34 0.34 4.60
CA LEU A 130 1.08 1.50 5.46
C LEU A 130 0.70 1.15 6.90
N ALA A 131 0.15 -0.05 7.17
CA ALA A 131 -0.27 -0.50 8.50
C ALA A 131 0.62 -1.63 9.08
N ASN A 132 1.56 -2.16 8.30
CA ASN A 132 2.31 -3.38 8.61
C ASN A 132 3.69 -3.10 9.20
N TRP A 133 3.78 -2.17 10.12
CA TRP A 133 5.05 -1.81 10.77
C TRP A 133 4.85 -1.38 12.21
N ASN A 134 5.86 -1.59 13.03
CA ASN A 134 5.99 -1.04 14.37
C ASN A 134 7.48 -0.83 14.69
N LEU A 135 7.80 0.10 15.58
CA LEU A 135 9.18 0.29 16.04
C LEU A 135 9.54 -0.77 17.08
N ILE A 136 10.72 -1.37 16.93
CA ILE A 136 11.28 -2.28 17.93
C ILE A 136 11.63 -1.49 19.20
N ASP A 137 12.26 -0.33 19.01
CA ASP A 137 12.62 0.59 20.08
C ASP A 137 12.14 2.01 19.72
N PRO A 138 11.06 2.50 20.35
CA PRO A 138 10.51 3.83 20.06
C PRO A 138 11.47 5.00 20.40
N SER A 139 12.53 4.76 21.19
CA SER A 139 13.54 5.78 21.51
C SER A 139 14.58 5.97 20.40
N LYS A 140 14.66 5.03 19.44
CA LYS A 140 15.59 5.06 18.32
C LYS A 140 14.94 5.66 17.07
N PRO A 141 15.75 6.17 16.12
CA PRO A 141 15.25 6.69 14.87
C PRO A 141 14.42 5.67 14.06
N PHE A 142 13.43 6.16 13.34
CA PHE A 142 12.70 5.38 12.37
C PHE A 142 13.65 4.91 11.26
N SER A 143 13.87 3.62 11.17
CA SER A 143 14.73 3.00 10.15
C SER A 143 14.32 1.55 9.91
N PRO A 144 14.61 0.96 8.74
CA PRO A 144 14.30 -0.44 8.45
C PRO A 144 14.89 -1.42 9.47
N ASP A 145 16.04 -1.10 10.06
CA ASP A 145 16.69 -1.94 11.07
C ASP A 145 16.07 -1.81 12.48
N ASN A 146 15.21 -0.80 12.71
CA ASN A 146 14.48 -0.57 13.95
C ASN A 146 12.97 -0.81 13.80
N MET A 147 12.57 -1.58 12.80
CA MET A 147 11.16 -1.92 12.57
C MET A 147 10.92 -3.42 12.65
N GLN A 148 9.73 -3.78 13.08
CA GLN A 148 9.14 -5.11 12.96
C GLN A 148 7.79 -5.03 12.23
N LEU A 149 7.35 -6.15 11.66
CA LEU A 149 6.06 -6.23 11.00
C LEU A 149 4.96 -6.60 12.02
N ASN A 150 3.81 -5.98 11.89
CA ASN A 150 2.62 -6.36 12.67
C ASN A 150 2.04 -7.70 12.20
N ALA A 151 2.03 -7.93 10.89
CA ALA A 151 1.54 -9.14 10.26
C ALA A 151 2.25 -9.33 8.91
N PHE A 152 1.63 -9.99 7.95
CA PHE A 152 2.13 -10.18 6.58
C PHE A 152 3.54 -10.79 6.52
N LYS A 153 3.75 -11.80 7.37
CA LYS A 153 4.98 -12.61 7.45
C LYS A 153 4.68 -14.00 6.90
N PHE A 154 5.04 -14.28 5.67
CA PHE A 154 4.81 -15.58 5.02
C PHE A 154 6.07 -16.44 4.97
N LEU A 155 7.23 -15.80 5.02
CA LEU A 155 8.52 -16.43 4.94
C LEU A 155 9.32 -16.14 6.22
N GLU A 156 10.10 -17.11 6.66
CA GLU A 156 11.05 -16.93 7.77
C GLU A 156 12.25 -16.06 7.38
N SER A 157 12.44 -15.84 6.09
CA SER A 157 13.58 -15.10 5.55
C SER A 157 13.54 -13.62 5.93
N ARG A 158 14.71 -13.03 6.07
CA ARG A 158 14.87 -11.59 6.24
C ARG A 158 14.32 -10.80 5.05
N GLY A 159 14.27 -11.38 3.85
CA GLY A 159 13.79 -10.75 2.63
C GLY A 159 12.32 -10.35 2.71
N ASN A 160 11.45 -11.21 3.26
CA ASN A 160 10.04 -10.86 3.50
C ASN A 160 9.92 -9.62 4.40
N HIS A 161 10.58 -9.64 5.55
CA HIS A 161 10.59 -8.51 6.48
C HIS A 161 11.15 -7.25 5.80
N TRP A 162 12.31 -7.38 5.14
CA TRP A 162 13.04 -6.26 4.54
C TRP A 162 12.25 -5.51 3.47
N PHE A 163 11.52 -6.26 2.63
CA PHE A 163 10.66 -5.65 1.60
C PHE A 163 9.67 -4.63 2.19
N PHE A 164 8.97 -5.02 3.25
CA PHE A 164 7.92 -4.16 3.83
C PHE A 164 8.48 -3.03 4.68
N VAL A 165 9.53 -3.26 5.48
CA VAL A 165 10.11 -2.18 6.30
C VAL A 165 10.84 -1.13 5.45
N VAL A 166 11.48 -1.51 4.33
CA VAL A 166 12.05 -0.56 3.37
C VAL A 166 10.92 0.21 2.66
N THR A 167 9.82 -0.45 2.32
CA THR A 167 8.65 0.24 1.73
C THR A 167 8.02 1.22 2.73
N ALA A 168 7.89 0.85 4.01
CA ALA A 168 7.44 1.74 5.06
C ALA A 168 8.39 2.95 5.23
N GLN A 169 9.72 2.74 5.14
CA GLN A 169 10.68 3.84 5.15
C GLN A 169 10.50 4.78 3.96
N ILE A 170 10.24 4.26 2.76
CA ILE A 170 9.96 5.06 1.56
C ILE A 170 8.71 5.94 1.81
N GLU A 171 7.63 5.38 2.33
CA GLU A 171 6.42 6.16 2.65
C GLU A 171 6.68 7.20 3.77
N LYS A 172 7.50 6.88 4.77
CA LYS A 172 7.94 7.84 5.81
C LYS A 172 8.76 8.98 5.23
N ASP A 173 9.61 8.70 4.25
CA ASP A 173 10.45 9.72 3.60
C ASP A 173 9.60 10.78 2.89
N PHE A 174 8.36 10.47 2.52
CA PHE A 174 7.41 11.40 1.92
C PHE A 174 6.60 12.22 2.94
N ALA A 175 6.63 11.93 4.23
CA ALA A 175 5.82 12.63 5.23
C ALA A 175 6.00 14.17 5.19
N PRO A 176 7.21 14.74 5.03
CA PRO A 176 7.39 16.19 4.97
C PRO A 176 6.68 16.84 3.77
N CYS A 177 6.70 16.21 2.59
CA CYS A 177 6.05 16.80 1.41
C CYS A 177 4.51 16.66 1.51
N ILE A 178 3.98 15.58 2.05
CA ILE A 178 2.53 15.42 2.28
C ILE A 178 2.03 16.55 3.20
N TYR A 179 2.72 16.79 4.31
CA TYR A 179 2.39 17.87 5.23
C TYR A 179 2.44 19.25 4.56
N ASN A 180 3.50 19.54 3.78
CA ASN A 180 3.64 20.83 3.08
C ASN A 180 2.60 21.00 1.97
N ILE A 181 2.18 19.94 1.29
CA ILE A 181 1.06 19.97 0.34
C ILE A 181 -0.23 20.39 1.06
N ILE A 182 -0.60 19.73 2.16
CA ILE A 182 -1.81 20.04 2.93
C ILE A 182 -1.78 21.49 3.42
N ARG A 183 -0.63 21.93 3.93
CA ARG A 183 -0.42 23.29 4.40
C ARG A 183 -0.60 24.32 3.28
N THR A 184 -0.05 24.05 2.11
CA THR A 184 -0.19 24.93 0.93
C THR A 184 -1.64 25.00 0.47
N MET A 185 -2.35 23.87 0.44
CA MET A 185 -3.76 23.81 0.07
C MET A 185 -4.67 24.56 1.02
N HIS A 186 -4.28 24.69 2.29
CA HIS A 186 -5.04 25.46 3.29
C HIS A 186 -4.78 26.97 3.23
N SER A 187 -3.65 27.38 2.67
CA SER A 187 -3.29 28.81 2.56
C SER A 187 -4.26 29.55 1.64
N THR A 188 -4.99 30.52 2.16
CA THR A 188 -6.06 31.26 1.46
C THR A 188 -5.56 32.36 0.52
N ASN A 189 -4.29 32.69 0.54
CA ASN A 189 -3.67 33.70 -0.35
C ASN A 189 -2.73 33.00 -1.31
N ASP A 190 -2.54 33.57 -2.51
CA ASP A 190 -1.47 33.22 -3.46
C ASP A 190 -0.11 33.33 -2.78
N ASN A 191 0.19 32.36 -1.90
CA ASN A 191 1.40 32.39 -1.10
C ASN A 191 2.49 31.61 -1.84
N ASP A 192 3.12 32.28 -2.82
CA ASP A 192 4.27 31.76 -3.57
C ASP A 192 5.30 31.09 -2.66
N LEU A 193 5.47 31.59 -1.43
CA LEU A 193 6.41 31.02 -0.48
C LEU A 193 6.02 29.61 -0.01
N GLU A 194 4.74 29.36 0.30
CA GLU A 194 4.27 28.03 0.71
C GLU A 194 4.28 27.05 -0.46
N ILE A 195 3.91 27.51 -1.66
CA ILE A 195 4.02 26.70 -2.89
C ILE A 195 5.50 26.30 -3.13
N ARG A 196 6.43 27.24 -3.06
CA ARG A 196 7.88 26.98 -3.22
C ARG A 196 8.39 25.99 -2.16
N LYS A 197 7.99 26.15 -0.89
CA LYS A 197 8.34 25.20 0.17
C LYS A 197 7.83 23.78 -0.12
N ALA A 198 6.59 23.64 -0.60
CA ALA A 198 6.03 22.35 -0.96
C ALA A 198 6.79 21.73 -2.14
N LEU A 199 7.10 22.49 -3.19
CA LEU A 199 7.86 22.02 -4.35
C LEU A 199 9.27 21.55 -3.98
N ILE A 200 10.00 22.32 -3.17
CA ILE A 200 11.32 21.94 -2.65
C ILE A 200 11.20 20.68 -1.78
N SER A 201 10.17 20.59 -0.93
CA SER A 201 9.94 19.43 -0.10
C SER A 201 9.65 18.19 -0.92
N ILE A 202 8.84 18.29 -1.97
CA ILE A 202 8.55 17.19 -2.90
C ILE A 202 9.85 16.68 -3.55
N LYS A 203 10.67 17.58 -4.10
CA LYS A 203 11.97 17.24 -4.68
C LYS A 203 12.83 16.44 -3.70
N ASN A 204 13.06 17.00 -2.51
CA ASN A 204 13.92 16.38 -1.50
C ASN A 204 13.39 15.03 -1.02
N CYS A 205 12.07 14.87 -0.86
CA CYS A 205 11.44 13.62 -0.47
C CYS A 205 11.60 12.56 -1.56
N LEU A 206 11.41 12.90 -2.84
CA LEU A 206 11.59 11.99 -3.97
C LEU A 206 13.04 11.49 -4.10
N GLU A 207 14.02 12.38 -3.93
CA GLU A 207 15.44 12.03 -3.94
C GLU A 207 15.81 11.09 -2.78
N LYS A 208 15.29 11.38 -1.58
CA LYS A 208 15.46 10.53 -0.40
C LYS A 208 14.83 9.16 -0.57
N ALA A 209 13.57 9.12 -0.98
CA ALA A 209 12.83 7.88 -1.23
C ALA A 209 13.50 7.01 -2.32
N ALA A 210 14.03 7.63 -3.38
CA ALA A 210 14.81 6.92 -4.40
C ALA A 210 16.11 6.31 -3.83
N THR A 211 16.73 6.98 -2.86
CA THR A 211 17.90 6.46 -2.15
C THR A 211 17.53 5.29 -1.24
N THR A 212 16.45 5.42 -0.48
CA THR A 212 15.92 4.34 0.37
C THR A 212 15.56 3.10 -0.46
N MET A 213 14.95 3.26 -1.63
CA MET A 213 14.57 2.15 -2.52
C MET A 213 15.78 1.29 -2.94
N LYS A 214 16.97 1.87 -3.08
CA LYS A 214 18.19 1.14 -3.42
C LYS A 214 18.62 0.13 -2.35
N ARG A 215 18.05 0.22 -1.15
CA ARG A 215 18.31 -0.71 -0.04
C ARG A 215 17.60 -2.06 -0.19
N LEU A 216 16.57 -2.17 -1.05
CA LEU A 216 15.81 -3.42 -1.21
C LEU A 216 16.70 -4.65 -1.46
N PRO A 217 17.73 -4.61 -2.34
CA PRO A 217 18.60 -5.77 -2.56
C PRO A 217 19.56 -6.12 -1.41
N GLU A 218 19.62 -5.33 -0.33
CA GLU A 218 20.51 -5.63 0.81
C GLU A 218 20.14 -6.97 1.47
N HIS A 219 18.87 -7.33 1.53
CA HIS A 219 18.39 -8.55 2.17
C HIS A 219 17.28 -9.28 1.39
N LEU A 220 17.01 -8.89 0.16
CA LEU A 220 16.00 -9.52 -0.69
C LEU A 220 16.61 -9.84 -2.06
N THR A 221 16.56 -11.10 -2.48
CA THR A 221 17.00 -11.53 -3.81
C THR A 221 15.86 -11.50 -4.82
N PRO A 222 16.14 -11.36 -6.13
CA PRO A 222 15.11 -11.46 -7.18
C PRO A 222 14.34 -12.78 -7.15
N THR A 223 15.02 -13.90 -6.93
CA THR A 223 14.41 -15.23 -6.89
C THR A 223 13.43 -15.36 -5.71
N GLU A 224 13.85 -14.94 -4.52
CA GLU A 224 13.02 -14.94 -3.32
C GLU A 224 11.79 -14.02 -3.50
N PHE A 225 12.01 -12.80 -3.99
CA PHE A 225 10.89 -11.88 -4.23
C PHE A 225 9.89 -12.47 -5.20
N TYR A 226 10.34 -12.93 -6.37
CA TYR A 226 9.45 -13.35 -7.45
C TYR A 226 8.72 -14.66 -7.17
N ASN A 227 9.44 -15.66 -6.65
CA ASN A 227 8.90 -17.01 -6.50
C ASN A 227 8.23 -17.26 -5.13
N GLU A 228 8.69 -16.57 -4.09
CA GLU A 228 8.27 -16.88 -2.71
C GLU A 228 7.39 -15.80 -2.10
N LEU A 229 7.80 -14.52 -2.17
CA LEU A 229 7.04 -13.42 -1.55
C LEU A 229 5.90 -12.90 -2.45
N ARG A 230 6.20 -12.67 -3.73
CA ARG A 230 5.26 -12.04 -4.67
C ARG A 230 3.91 -12.76 -4.81
N PRO A 231 3.80 -14.08 -4.75
CA PRO A 231 2.51 -14.77 -4.78
C PRO A 231 1.52 -14.31 -3.70
N PHE A 232 1.99 -13.99 -2.51
CA PHE A 232 1.15 -13.49 -1.42
C PHE A 232 0.67 -12.04 -1.63
N LEU A 233 1.24 -11.32 -2.59
CA LEU A 233 0.77 -9.99 -3.00
C LEU A 233 -0.30 -10.05 -4.09
N TRP A 234 -0.61 -11.22 -4.63
CA TRP A 234 -1.65 -11.37 -5.65
C TRP A 234 -3.04 -11.13 -5.09
N GLY A 235 -3.91 -10.62 -5.96
CA GLY A 235 -5.35 -10.55 -5.72
C GLY A 235 -6.09 -11.75 -6.30
N TYR A 236 -7.31 -11.52 -6.73
CA TYR A 236 -8.19 -12.54 -7.33
C TYR A 236 -8.69 -12.10 -8.72
N ASN A 237 -7.86 -11.34 -9.45
CA ASN A 237 -8.19 -10.79 -10.75
C ASN A 237 -8.29 -11.87 -11.85
N GLU A 238 -8.69 -11.47 -13.05
CA GLU A 238 -8.96 -12.38 -14.18
C GLU A 238 -7.73 -13.20 -14.64
N GLY A 239 -6.51 -12.74 -14.37
CA GLY A 239 -5.28 -13.48 -14.68
C GLY A 239 -4.95 -14.61 -13.71
N LEU A 240 -5.73 -14.75 -12.61
CA LEU A 240 -5.53 -15.70 -11.54
C LEU A 240 -6.85 -16.47 -11.30
N LEU A 241 -6.79 -17.58 -10.53
CA LEU A 241 -7.95 -18.39 -10.18
C LEU A 241 -8.79 -18.80 -11.41
N ASN A 242 -8.12 -19.10 -12.54
CA ASN A 242 -8.76 -19.44 -13.82
C ASN A 242 -9.77 -18.39 -14.32
N GLY A 243 -9.63 -17.13 -13.92
CA GLY A 243 -10.53 -16.04 -14.28
C GLY A 243 -11.87 -16.02 -13.54
N HIS A 244 -12.12 -16.97 -12.62
CA HIS A 244 -13.41 -17.07 -11.92
C HIS A 244 -13.52 -16.10 -10.73
N GLY A 245 -12.39 -15.65 -10.15
CA GLY A 245 -12.37 -14.89 -8.91
C GLY A 245 -12.59 -15.80 -7.70
N ILE A 246 -12.92 -15.20 -6.55
CA ILE A 246 -13.16 -15.92 -5.29
C ILE A 246 -14.55 -15.63 -4.73
N VAL A 247 -15.25 -16.66 -4.27
CA VAL A 247 -16.54 -16.52 -3.58
C VAL A 247 -16.29 -16.34 -2.09
N PHE A 248 -16.90 -15.32 -1.50
CA PHE A 248 -16.90 -15.10 -0.06
C PHE A 248 -18.10 -15.83 0.54
N GLU A 249 -17.83 -16.92 1.28
CA GLU A 249 -18.88 -17.71 1.95
C GLU A 249 -19.66 -16.80 2.94
N GLY A 250 -21.00 -16.91 2.91
CA GLY A 250 -21.89 -16.02 3.66
C GLY A 250 -22.13 -14.65 3.00
N MET A 251 -21.54 -14.41 1.83
CA MET A 251 -21.67 -13.17 1.05
C MET A 251 -21.92 -13.48 -0.44
N GLU A 252 -22.59 -14.57 -0.74
CA GLU A 252 -22.79 -15.10 -2.10
C GLU A 252 -23.56 -14.13 -3.00
N SER A 253 -24.34 -13.22 -2.43
CA SER A 253 -25.03 -12.15 -3.16
C SER A 253 -24.08 -11.17 -3.86
N GLU A 254 -22.82 -11.04 -3.40
CA GLU A 254 -21.80 -10.20 -4.06
C GLU A 254 -21.25 -10.86 -5.34
N GLY A 255 -21.50 -12.15 -5.53
CA GLY A 255 -20.90 -12.96 -6.59
C GLY A 255 -19.39 -13.18 -6.38
N PRO A 256 -18.72 -13.85 -7.34
CA PRO A 256 -17.29 -14.03 -7.27
C PRO A 256 -16.53 -12.69 -7.39
N LEU A 257 -15.68 -12.37 -6.41
CA LEU A 257 -14.91 -11.15 -6.39
C LEU A 257 -13.64 -11.26 -7.25
N LYS A 258 -13.37 -10.21 -8.01
CA LYS A 258 -12.19 -10.10 -8.89
C LYS A 258 -11.46 -8.81 -8.59
N HIS A 259 -10.51 -8.83 -7.67
CA HIS A 259 -9.75 -7.66 -7.25
C HIS A 259 -8.28 -7.79 -7.59
N SER A 260 -7.64 -6.67 -7.90
CA SER A 260 -6.18 -6.57 -8.01
C SER A 260 -5.51 -6.80 -6.67
N GLY A 261 -4.31 -7.37 -6.67
CA GLY A 261 -3.49 -7.47 -5.48
C GLY A 261 -2.75 -6.18 -5.15
N ALA A 262 -1.87 -6.24 -4.15
CA ALA A 262 -1.08 -5.10 -3.73
C ALA A 262 -0.18 -4.58 -4.85
N SER A 263 -0.20 -3.27 -5.07
CA SER A 263 0.55 -2.59 -6.13
C SER A 263 1.02 -1.21 -5.68
N ALA A 264 2.19 -0.79 -6.15
CA ALA A 264 2.69 0.58 -5.95
C ALA A 264 1.77 1.65 -6.57
N ALA A 265 0.92 1.30 -7.55
CA ALA A 265 -0.10 2.20 -8.10
C ALA A 265 -1.18 2.58 -7.07
N GLN A 266 -1.28 1.84 -5.95
CA GLN A 266 -2.16 2.09 -4.82
C GLN A 266 -1.51 3.02 -3.77
N SER A 267 -0.29 3.52 -3.98
CA SER A 267 0.32 4.51 -3.08
C SER A 267 -0.44 5.82 -3.17
N SER A 268 -1.03 6.24 -2.06
CA SER A 268 -1.71 7.52 -1.92
C SER A 268 -0.73 8.69 -2.15
N THR A 269 0.52 8.52 -1.73
CA THR A 269 1.58 9.53 -1.84
C THR A 269 1.88 9.91 -3.28
N LEU A 270 2.08 8.91 -4.16
CA LEU A 270 2.45 9.21 -5.55
C LEU A 270 1.29 9.86 -6.31
N GLN A 271 0.05 9.44 -6.06
CA GLN A 271 -1.11 10.08 -6.69
C GLN A 271 -1.39 11.48 -6.11
N LEU A 272 -1.08 11.73 -4.83
CA LEU A 272 -1.15 13.05 -4.24
C LEU A 272 -0.12 14.02 -4.85
N ILE A 273 1.11 13.56 -5.07
CA ILE A 273 2.17 14.34 -5.74
C ILE A 273 1.78 14.66 -7.18
N ASP A 274 1.26 13.67 -7.93
CA ASP A 274 0.75 13.90 -9.30
C ASP A 274 -0.34 14.99 -9.31
N ALA A 275 -1.31 14.88 -8.41
CA ALA A 275 -2.40 15.85 -8.28
C ALA A 275 -1.88 17.26 -7.98
N PHE A 276 -0.94 17.38 -7.02
CA PHE A 276 -0.38 18.67 -6.64
C PHE A 276 0.45 19.31 -7.75
N LEU A 277 1.29 18.52 -8.42
CA LEU A 277 2.13 18.98 -9.54
C LEU A 277 1.36 19.11 -10.86
N ARG A 278 0.07 18.72 -10.90
CA ARG A 278 -0.74 18.66 -12.12
C ARG A 278 -0.08 17.84 -13.23
N VAL A 279 0.42 16.65 -12.86
CA VAL A 279 0.89 15.65 -13.82
C VAL A 279 -0.32 14.87 -14.30
N GLU A 280 -0.72 15.10 -15.55
CA GLU A 280 -1.93 14.50 -16.12
C GLU A 280 -1.63 13.16 -16.80
N HIS A 281 -2.31 12.13 -16.36
CA HIS A 281 -2.34 10.84 -17.05
C HIS A 281 -3.53 10.78 -18.01
N SER A 282 -3.43 10.01 -19.07
CA SER A 282 -4.47 9.88 -20.08
C SER A 282 -4.73 8.40 -20.43
N GLY A 283 -5.82 8.13 -21.16
CA GLY A 283 -6.11 6.81 -21.70
C GLY A 283 -6.22 5.71 -20.64
N ALA A 284 -5.61 4.56 -20.91
CA ALA A 284 -5.67 3.37 -20.08
C ALA A 284 -4.95 3.57 -18.74
N GLU A 285 -3.85 4.32 -18.71
CA GLU A 285 -3.06 4.61 -17.49
C GLU A 285 -3.89 5.40 -16.49
N ARG A 286 -4.59 6.44 -16.93
CA ARG A 286 -5.49 7.22 -16.06
C ARG A 286 -6.62 6.35 -15.50
N LYS A 287 -7.27 5.57 -16.35
CA LYS A 287 -8.34 4.67 -15.94
C LYS A 287 -7.83 3.72 -14.84
N PHE A 288 -6.70 3.07 -15.08
CA PHE A 288 -6.11 2.14 -14.12
C PHE A 288 -5.76 2.85 -12.79
N LEU A 289 -5.11 4.02 -12.81
CA LEU A 289 -4.75 4.76 -11.59
C LEU A 289 -6.01 5.16 -10.79
N ILE A 290 -7.10 5.56 -11.45
CA ILE A 290 -8.37 5.87 -10.79
C ILE A 290 -8.96 4.60 -10.15
N GLU A 291 -8.96 3.47 -10.84
CA GLU A 291 -9.41 2.18 -10.30
C GLU A 291 -8.57 1.74 -9.08
N GLN A 292 -7.27 2.05 -9.07
CA GLN A 292 -6.41 1.75 -7.93
C GLN A 292 -6.72 2.58 -6.68
N ARG A 293 -7.44 3.70 -6.80
CA ARG A 293 -7.91 4.48 -5.65
C ARG A 293 -8.90 3.71 -4.77
N ASP A 294 -9.61 2.74 -5.30
CA ASP A 294 -10.52 1.89 -4.53
C ASP A 294 -9.81 0.98 -3.50
N TYR A 295 -8.49 0.88 -3.59
CA TYR A 295 -7.63 0.15 -2.65
C TYR A 295 -6.98 1.05 -1.60
N MET A 296 -7.26 2.37 -1.65
CA MET A 296 -6.81 3.36 -0.66
C MET A 296 -7.91 3.62 0.37
N PRO A 297 -7.58 3.93 1.62
CA PRO A 297 -8.56 4.41 2.59
C PRO A 297 -9.35 5.61 2.04
N ARG A 298 -10.63 5.70 2.42
CA ARG A 298 -11.53 6.75 1.92
C ARG A 298 -10.94 8.15 2.11
N GLU A 299 -10.40 8.43 3.26
CA GLU A 299 -9.86 9.73 3.64
C GLU A 299 -8.63 10.11 2.80
N HIS A 300 -7.80 9.13 2.42
CA HIS A 300 -6.67 9.36 1.53
C HIS A 300 -7.14 9.72 0.11
N ARG A 301 -8.19 9.05 -0.39
CA ARG A 301 -8.79 9.39 -1.69
C ARG A 301 -9.41 10.79 -1.69
N GLU A 302 -10.09 11.16 -0.61
CA GLU A 302 -10.67 12.50 -0.44
C GLU A 302 -9.59 13.58 -0.48
N LEU A 303 -8.43 13.35 0.16
CA LEU A 303 -7.29 14.27 0.08
C LEU A 303 -6.79 14.41 -1.36
N ILE A 304 -6.59 13.30 -2.08
CA ILE A 304 -6.14 13.33 -3.47
C ILE A 304 -7.12 14.12 -4.33
N LEU A 305 -8.43 13.85 -4.23
CA LEU A 305 -9.47 14.56 -4.99
C LEU A 305 -9.54 16.06 -4.66
N TRP A 306 -9.36 16.41 -3.38
CA TRP A 306 -9.31 17.81 -2.96
C TRP A 306 -8.12 18.54 -3.58
N VAL A 307 -6.93 17.93 -3.56
CA VAL A 307 -5.72 18.51 -4.18
C VAL A 307 -5.85 18.55 -5.70
N GLU A 308 -6.37 17.50 -6.34
CA GLU A 308 -6.58 17.43 -7.79
C GLU A 308 -7.46 18.57 -8.32
N SER A 309 -8.50 18.94 -7.55
CA SER A 309 -9.44 19.99 -7.95
C SER A 309 -9.00 21.42 -7.57
N HIS A 310 -8.10 21.59 -6.60
CA HIS A 310 -7.78 22.91 -6.05
C HIS A 310 -6.26 23.22 -5.99
N SER A 311 -5.39 22.42 -6.61
CA SER A 311 -3.95 22.68 -6.57
C SER A 311 -3.64 24.09 -7.09
N PRO A 312 -2.92 24.93 -6.34
CA PRO A 312 -2.51 26.26 -6.76
C PRO A 312 -1.35 26.25 -7.77
N VAL A 313 -0.73 25.10 -7.99
CA VAL A 313 0.44 24.96 -8.87
C VAL A 313 0.03 25.03 -10.34
N GLY A 314 0.48 26.08 -11.03
CA GLY A 314 0.36 26.21 -12.49
C GLY A 314 1.57 25.61 -13.22
N LEU A 315 1.43 25.42 -14.53
CA LEU A 315 2.52 24.88 -15.37
C LEU A 315 3.79 25.76 -15.35
N SER A 316 3.62 27.07 -15.21
CA SER A 316 4.70 28.06 -15.15
C SER A 316 5.20 28.37 -13.73
N THR A 317 4.70 27.68 -12.71
CA THR A 317 5.11 27.94 -11.32
C THR A 317 6.61 27.65 -11.15
N GLU A 318 7.34 28.61 -10.61
CA GLU A 318 8.78 28.49 -10.36
C GLU A 318 9.10 27.30 -9.42
N GLY A 319 10.07 26.48 -9.80
CA GLY A 319 10.45 25.25 -9.08
C GLY A 319 9.58 24.03 -9.37
N ARG A 320 8.46 24.16 -10.11
CA ARG A 320 7.64 23.02 -10.51
C ARG A 320 8.43 22.02 -11.36
N GLN A 321 9.19 22.53 -12.34
CA GLN A 321 9.97 21.66 -13.23
C GLN A 321 10.98 20.81 -12.46
N ASP A 322 11.69 21.37 -11.48
CA ASP A 322 12.63 20.62 -10.64
C ASP A 322 11.96 19.49 -9.87
N ALA A 323 10.74 19.72 -9.35
CA ALA A 323 9.96 18.69 -8.65
C ALA A 323 9.49 17.59 -9.62
N VAL A 324 9.07 17.96 -10.82
CA VAL A 324 8.65 17.02 -11.89
C VAL A 324 9.85 16.20 -12.37
N ASP A 325 11.00 16.80 -12.55
CA ASP A 325 12.24 16.10 -12.92
C ASP A 325 12.65 15.07 -11.84
N SER A 326 12.49 15.43 -10.56
CA SER A 326 12.75 14.52 -9.46
C SER A 326 11.72 13.37 -9.40
N LEU A 327 10.44 13.62 -9.75
CA LEU A 327 9.42 12.60 -9.89
C LEU A 327 9.75 11.64 -11.05
N TYR A 328 10.20 12.17 -12.18
CA TYR A 328 10.69 11.35 -13.30
C TYR A 328 11.87 10.46 -12.89
N ALA A 329 12.83 11.03 -12.15
CA ALA A 329 14.00 10.29 -11.65
C ALA A 329 13.58 9.18 -10.67
N PHE A 330 12.66 9.46 -9.73
CA PHE A 330 12.10 8.47 -8.81
C PHE A 330 11.40 7.34 -9.56
N ARG A 331 10.51 7.66 -10.53
CA ARG A 331 9.82 6.68 -11.37
C ARG A 331 10.81 5.84 -12.19
N SER A 332 11.90 6.44 -12.65
CA SER A 332 12.97 5.74 -13.36
C SER A 332 13.74 4.77 -12.44
N ALA A 333 14.01 5.16 -11.19
CA ALA A 333 14.59 4.29 -10.18
C ALA A 333 13.65 3.11 -9.85
N HIS A 334 12.35 3.41 -9.65
CA HIS A 334 11.34 2.37 -9.41
C HIS A 334 11.24 1.37 -10.57
N LEU A 335 11.19 1.86 -11.81
CA LEU A 335 11.17 0.99 -13.00
C LEU A 335 12.41 0.07 -13.06
N LYS A 336 13.61 0.59 -12.75
CA LYS A 336 14.84 -0.21 -12.68
C LYS A 336 14.78 -1.26 -11.58
N THR A 337 14.25 -0.90 -10.40
CA THR A 337 14.09 -1.83 -9.26
C THR A 337 13.12 -2.95 -9.60
N VAL A 338 11.97 -2.63 -10.18
CA VAL A 338 10.97 -3.63 -10.61
C VAL A 338 11.55 -4.54 -11.69
N ALA A 339 12.25 -3.97 -12.69
CA ALA A 339 12.93 -4.75 -13.72
C ALA A 339 13.98 -5.69 -13.12
N TYR A 340 14.77 -5.25 -12.16
CA TYR A 340 15.75 -6.08 -11.48
C TYR A 340 15.10 -7.28 -10.79
N PHE A 341 14.07 -7.05 -9.96
CA PHE A 341 13.45 -8.12 -9.21
C PHE A 341 12.62 -9.10 -10.05
N ILE A 342 12.02 -8.65 -11.15
CA ILE A 342 11.14 -9.49 -11.97
C ILE A 342 11.90 -10.10 -13.14
N LEU A 343 12.62 -9.30 -13.95
CA LEU A 343 13.28 -9.80 -15.16
C LEU A 343 14.49 -10.67 -14.87
N THR A 344 15.21 -10.42 -13.76
CA THR A 344 16.33 -11.27 -13.36
C THR A 344 15.84 -12.66 -12.94
N ALA A 345 14.72 -12.75 -12.21
CA ALA A 345 14.17 -14.03 -11.78
C ALA A 345 13.55 -14.85 -12.93
N THR A 346 12.98 -14.17 -13.96
CA THR A 346 12.24 -14.85 -15.05
C THR A 346 13.06 -15.12 -16.30
N GLY A 347 14.34 -14.74 -16.34
CA GLY A 347 15.19 -14.91 -17.52
C GLY A 347 14.69 -14.15 -18.76
N ARG A 348 13.98 -13.05 -18.61
CA ARG A 348 13.41 -12.18 -19.65
C ARG A 348 12.29 -12.79 -20.52
N SER A 349 11.76 -13.97 -20.22
CA SER A 349 10.88 -14.72 -21.12
C SER A 349 9.41 -14.83 -20.70
N SER A 350 8.89 -14.04 -19.76
CA SER A 350 7.52 -14.19 -19.30
C SER A 350 6.58 -13.04 -19.71
N ASN A 351 5.30 -13.39 -19.90
CA ASN A 351 4.20 -12.42 -19.93
C ASN A 351 4.15 -11.67 -18.58
N ASN A 352 4.88 -10.56 -18.50
CA ASN A 352 5.14 -9.82 -17.28
C ASN A 352 3.92 -9.01 -16.84
N LEU A 353 2.94 -9.69 -16.24
CA LEU A 353 1.83 -9.03 -15.55
C LEU A 353 2.26 -8.62 -14.14
N GLY A 354 1.94 -7.40 -13.74
CA GLY A 354 2.04 -6.94 -12.38
C GLY A 354 1.05 -7.64 -11.45
N THR A 355 1.20 -7.50 -10.15
CA THR A 355 0.24 -7.97 -9.14
C THR A 355 -1.15 -7.35 -9.32
N GLY A 356 -1.22 -6.17 -9.96
CA GLY A 356 -2.45 -5.52 -10.41
C GLY A 356 -3.03 -6.04 -11.73
N GLY A 357 -2.41 -7.07 -12.36
CA GLY A 357 -2.92 -7.68 -13.61
C GLY A 357 -2.57 -6.94 -14.91
N THR A 358 -1.76 -5.86 -14.86
CA THR A 358 -1.37 -5.07 -16.05
C THR A 358 0.03 -5.43 -16.55
N PRO A 359 0.35 -5.22 -17.84
CA PRO A 359 1.71 -5.26 -18.35
C PRO A 359 2.56 -4.15 -17.70
N PHE A 360 3.12 -4.43 -16.53
CA PHE A 360 3.71 -3.41 -15.66
C PHE A 360 4.85 -2.62 -16.29
N MET A 361 5.68 -3.25 -17.15
CA MET A 361 6.80 -2.55 -17.79
C MET A 361 6.33 -1.42 -18.72
N GLN A 362 5.28 -1.67 -19.52
CA GLN A 362 4.73 -0.65 -20.41
C GLN A 362 4.01 0.42 -19.60
N PHE A 363 3.19 0.01 -18.61
CA PHE A 363 2.50 0.92 -17.71
C PHE A 363 3.48 1.87 -16.99
N LEU A 364 4.54 1.34 -16.36
CA LEU A 364 5.52 2.16 -15.65
C LEU A 364 6.28 3.11 -16.59
N LYS A 365 6.60 2.69 -17.83
CA LYS A 365 7.21 3.57 -18.84
C LYS A 365 6.27 4.71 -19.22
N ASN A 366 4.98 4.43 -19.44
CA ASN A 366 3.99 5.42 -19.83
C ASN A 366 3.74 6.43 -18.71
N VAL A 367 3.52 5.95 -17.47
CA VAL A 367 3.34 6.80 -16.28
C VAL A 367 4.56 7.71 -16.05
N ARG A 368 5.77 7.21 -16.27
CA ARG A 368 7.01 8.01 -16.20
C ARG A 368 7.06 9.07 -17.29
N ALA A 369 6.71 8.72 -18.53
CA ALA A 369 6.78 9.64 -19.67
C ALA A 369 5.90 10.88 -19.47
N LYS A 370 4.77 10.75 -18.76
CA LYS A 370 3.88 11.88 -18.44
C LYS A 370 4.51 12.97 -17.55
N CYS A 371 5.67 12.73 -16.96
CA CYS A 371 6.42 13.77 -16.26
C CYS A 371 7.11 14.77 -17.21
N VAL A 372 7.28 14.45 -18.49
CA VAL A 372 8.04 15.28 -19.46
C VAL A 372 7.16 15.81 -20.60
N GLU A 373 5.89 15.51 -20.60
CA GLU A 373 4.86 16.11 -21.47
C GLU A 373 4.25 17.35 -20.78
#